data_3ba984ad0af41b54a8e7d9930db3027a
#
_entry.id   3ba984ad0af41b54a8e7d9930db3027a
#
_cell.length_a   1.000
_cell.length_b   1.000
_cell.length_c   1.000
_cell.angle_alpha   90.00
_cell.angle_beta   90.00
_cell.angle_gamma   90.00
#
_symmetry.space_group_name_H-M   'P 1'
#
loop_
_entity.id
_entity.type
_entity.pdbx_description
1 polymer ?
#
loop_
_entity_poly.entity_id
_entity_poly.type
_entity_poly.pdbx_seq_one_letter_code
_entity_poly.pdbx_strand_id
1 'polypeptide(L)'
;MGTEQAFQPTLTVYSRSHCHLCEEMIAGLHELQARLAFAIEVVDIDESDELRVRYGNDIPVLAHGARELCRHRLEPAALTAYLSGFR
;
A
#
# COMPACT_ATOMS: atom_id res chain seq x y z
N MET A 1 -11.74 26.02 0.71
CA MET A 1 -11.60 25.50 0.22
C MET A 1 -11.01 24.33 0.13
N GLY A 2 -10.78 23.57 -0.38
CA GLY A 2 -10.25 22.27 -0.59
C GLY A 2 -9.02 21.90 0.16
N THR A 3 -8.65 22.66 1.10
CA THR A 3 -7.42 22.37 1.81
C THR A 3 -7.51 21.12 2.64
N GLU A 4 -8.69 20.70 2.97
CA GLU A 4 -8.82 19.56 3.82
C GLU A 4 -8.36 18.29 3.15
N GLN A 5 -8.23 18.27 1.85
CA GLN A 5 -7.73 17.06 1.19
C GLN A 5 -6.23 16.93 1.24
N ALA A 6 -5.55 17.91 1.77
CA ALA A 6 -4.10 17.92 1.66
C ALA A 6 -3.43 16.80 2.44
N PHE A 7 -4.10 16.24 3.42
CA PHE A 7 -3.45 15.27 4.29
C PHE A 7 -3.89 13.86 4.09
N GLN A 8 -4.35 13.54 2.91
CA GLN A 8 -4.66 12.17 2.62
C GLN A 8 -3.34 11.44 2.33
N PRO A 9 -2.95 10.47 3.16
CA PRO A 9 -1.70 9.77 2.90
C PRO A 9 -1.81 8.89 1.66
N THR A 10 -0.70 8.72 0.98
CA THR A 10 -0.61 7.82 -0.16
C THR A 10 0.14 6.57 0.26
N LEU A 11 -0.50 5.42 0.12
CA LEU A 11 0.12 4.15 0.42
C LEU A 11 0.57 3.51 -0.88
N THR A 12 1.77 2.93 -0.88
CA THR A 12 2.35 2.32 -2.05
C THR A 12 2.31 0.81 -1.91
N VAL A 13 1.84 0.13 -2.95
CA VAL A 13 1.88 -1.32 -3.02
C VAL A 13 2.93 -1.71 -4.05
N TYR A 14 4.00 -2.35 -3.59
CA TYR A 14 5.02 -2.89 -4.49
C TYR A 14 4.55 -4.26 -4.93
N SER A 15 4.36 -4.42 -6.22
CA SER A 15 3.73 -5.61 -6.74
C SER A 15 4.36 -6.01 -8.06
N ARG A 16 3.80 -6.99 -8.72
CA ARG A 16 4.29 -7.51 -9.99
C ARG A 16 3.12 -8.12 -10.73
N SER A 17 3.24 -8.22 -12.05
CA SER A 17 2.21 -8.84 -12.87
C SER A 17 2.02 -10.30 -12.47
N HIS A 18 0.82 -10.82 -12.61
CA HIS A 18 0.51 -12.22 -12.35
C HIS A 18 0.80 -12.62 -10.91
N CYS A 19 0.56 -11.72 -9.98
CA CYS A 19 0.76 -11.97 -8.57
C CYS A 19 -0.59 -11.98 -7.87
N HIS A 20 -1.07 -13.18 -7.52
CA HIS A 20 -2.40 -13.32 -6.93
C HIS A 20 -2.50 -12.62 -5.58
N LEU A 21 -1.47 -12.76 -4.73
CA LEU A 21 -1.48 -12.10 -3.43
C LEU A 21 -1.45 -10.59 -3.57
N CYS A 22 -0.77 -10.08 -4.59
CA CYS A 22 -0.75 -8.65 -4.84
C CYS A 22 -2.15 -8.15 -5.19
N GLU A 23 -2.86 -8.91 -6.02
CA GLU A 23 -4.22 -8.55 -6.41
C GLU A 23 -5.14 -8.56 -5.20
N GLU A 24 -4.96 -9.54 -4.31
CA GLU A 24 -5.78 -9.60 -3.11
C GLU A 24 -5.54 -8.42 -2.21
N MET A 25 -4.28 -8.03 -2.03
CA MET A 25 -3.98 -6.88 -1.20
C MET A 25 -4.59 -5.60 -1.77
N ILE A 26 -4.44 -5.40 -3.07
CA ILE A 26 -4.98 -4.20 -3.71
C ILE A 26 -6.50 -4.17 -3.56
N ALA A 27 -7.16 -5.30 -3.77
CA ALA A 27 -8.62 -5.36 -3.62
C ALA A 27 -9.03 -5.04 -2.19
N GLY A 28 -8.31 -5.57 -1.20
CA GLY A 28 -8.61 -5.29 0.19
C GLY A 28 -8.41 -3.83 0.54
N LEU A 29 -7.38 -3.20 -0.04
CA LEU A 29 -7.15 -1.78 0.18
C LEU A 29 -8.28 -0.94 -0.39
N HIS A 30 -8.78 -1.30 -1.57
CA HIS A 30 -9.90 -0.57 -2.16
C HIS A 30 -11.14 -0.68 -1.27
N GLU A 31 -11.36 -1.83 -0.67
CA GLU A 31 -12.49 -1.96 0.26
C GLU A 31 -12.33 -1.06 1.47
N LEU A 32 -11.11 -0.96 1.98
CA LEU A 32 -10.87 -0.12 3.15
C LEU A 32 -11.03 1.36 2.86
N GLN A 33 -10.86 1.77 1.59
CA GLN A 33 -11.05 3.16 1.23
C GLN A 33 -12.47 3.64 1.46
N ALA A 34 -13.43 2.72 1.63
CA ALA A 34 -14.78 3.12 1.97
C ALA A 34 -14.86 3.73 3.36
N ARG A 35 -13.89 3.45 4.23
CA ARG A 35 -13.92 3.92 5.61
C ARG A 35 -12.69 4.73 6.01
N LEU A 36 -11.60 4.58 5.30
CA LEU A 36 -10.34 5.22 5.67
C LEU A 36 -9.88 6.09 4.52
N ALA A 37 -9.39 7.28 4.85
CA ALA A 37 -8.98 8.23 3.83
C ALA A 37 -7.52 8.02 3.49
N PHE A 38 -7.24 7.43 2.33
CA PHE A 38 -5.88 7.28 1.82
C PHE A 38 -5.95 7.05 0.32
N ALA A 39 -4.85 7.38 -0.35
CA ALA A 39 -4.70 7.10 -1.76
C ALA A 39 -3.83 5.86 -1.93
N ILE A 40 -3.92 5.21 -3.07
CA ILE A 40 -3.16 4.01 -3.38
C ILE A 40 -2.32 4.24 -4.62
N GLU A 41 -1.04 3.91 -4.53
CA GLU A 41 -0.15 3.90 -5.67
C GLU A 41 0.40 2.49 -5.83
N VAL A 42 0.24 1.90 -7.01
CA VAL A 42 0.75 0.56 -7.28
C VAL A 42 2.02 0.70 -8.11
N VAL A 43 3.10 0.12 -7.63
CA VAL A 43 4.40 0.18 -8.30
C VAL A 43 4.81 -1.22 -8.70
N ASP A 44 5.08 -1.41 -9.99
CA ASP A 44 5.53 -2.69 -10.52
C ASP A 44 7.04 -2.79 -10.30
N ILE A 45 7.47 -3.76 -9.49
CA ILE A 45 8.89 -3.88 -9.17
C ILE A 45 9.73 -4.29 -10.37
N ASP A 46 9.11 -4.82 -11.42
CA ASP A 46 9.85 -5.19 -12.61
C ASP A 46 10.29 -4.00 -13.44
N GLU A 47 9.85 -2.80 -13.09
CA GLU A 47 10.31 -1.59 -13.76
C GLU A 47 11.71 -1.18 -13.33
N SER A 48 12.29 -1.80 -12.30
CA SER A 48 13.55 -1.34 -11.74
C SER A 48 14.31 -2.52 -11.14
N ASP A 49 15.60 -2.62 -11.51
CA ASP A 49 16.44 -3.65 -10.92
C ASP A 49 16.54 -3.47 -9.41
N GLU A 50 16.61 -2.22 -8.97
CA GLU A 50 16.73 -1.93 -7.55
C GLU A 50 15.50 -2.43 -6.80
N LEU A 51 14.33 -2.23 -7.35
CA LEU A 51 13.10 -2.69 -6.70
C LEU A 51 13.02 -4.20 -6.67
N ARG A 52 13.46 -4.87 -7.76
CA ARG A 52 13.46 -6.32 -7.76
C ARG A 52 14.38 -6.89 -6.70
N VAL A 53 15.54 -6.30 -6.54
CA VAL A 53 16.48 -6.76 -5.51
C VAL A 53 15.88 -6.55 -4.12
N ARG A 54 15.24 -5.40 -3.93
CA ARG A 54 14.76 -5.03 -2.60
C ARG A 54 13.51 -5.81 -2.20
N TYR A 55 12.58 -6.03 -3.14
CA TYR A 55 11.28 -6.57 -2.79
C TYR A 55 10.92 -7.88 -3.47
N GLY A 56 11.77 -8.39 -4.35
CA GLY A 56 11.39 -9.47 -5.26
C GLY A 56 10.81 -10.70 -4.61
N ASN A 57 11.26 -11.04 -3.41
CA ASN A 57 10.78 -12.23 -2.72
C ASN A 57 9.71 -11.92 -1.69
N ASP A 58 9.31 -10.66 -1.56
CA ASP A 58 8.46 -10.24 -0.47
C ASP A 58 7.16 -9.59 -0.92
N ILE A 59 6.91 -9.49 -2.20
CA ILE A 59 5.70 -8.84 -2.68
C ILE A 59 4.47 -9.65 -2.31
N PRO A 60 3.36 -8.99 -2.11
CA PRO A 60 3.18 -7.54 -2.13
C PRO A 60 3.71 -6.90 -0.84
N VAL A 61 4.29 -5.71 -0.99
CA VAL A 61 4.74 -4.94 0.16
C VAL A 61 3.94 -3.64 0.18
N LEU A 62 3.33 -3.35 1.32
CA LEU A 62 2.59 -2.11 1.51
C LEU A 62 3.46 -1.15 2.30
N ALA A 63 3.60 0.06 1.82
CA ALA A 63 4.46 1.04 2.46
C ALA A 63 3.83 2.42 2.47
N HIS A 64 4.20 3.22 3.44
CA HIS A 64 3.87 4.63 3.49
C HIS A 64 5.20 5.37 3.50
N GLY A 65 5.58 5.90 2.34
CA GLY A 65 6.92 6.46 2.19
C GLY A 65 7.97 5.39 2.42
N ALA A 66 8.91 5.66 3.29
CA ALA A 66 9.98 4.71 3.58
C ALA A 66 9.57 3.66 4.61
N ARG A 67 8.36 3.79 5.18
CA ARG A 67 7.93 2.88 6.23
C ARG A 67 7.15 1.72 5.66
N GLU A 68 7.68 0.51 5.82
CA GLU A 68 6.95 -0.68 5.43
C GLU A 68 5.87 -0.98 6.47
N LEU A 69 4.65 -1.22 6.01
CA LEU A 69 3.53 -1.47 6.89
C LEU A 69 3.21 -2.95 7.01
N CYS A 70 3.28 -3.68 5.91
CA CYS A 70 3.09 -5.13 5.93
C CYS A 70 3.59 -5.70 4.61
N ARG A 71 3.69 -7.02 4.57
CA ARG A 71 4.09 -7.72 3.35
C ARG A 71 3.30 -9.02 3.25
N HIS A 72 3.12 -9.47 2.03
CA HIS A 72 2.44 -10.71 1.67
C HIS A 72 0.94 -10.66 1.87
N ARG A 73 0.48 -10.17 3.00
CA ARG A 73 -0.94 -10.11 3.30
C ARG A 73 -1.28 -8.79 3.95
N LEU A 74 -2.45 -8.28 3.57
CA LEU A 74 -2.98 -7.09 4.19
C LEU A 74 -3.47 -7.42 5.59
N GLU A 75 -3.19 -6.53 6.53
CA GLU A 75 -3.67 -6.65 7.90
C GLU A 75 -4.56 -5.46 8.18
N PRO A 76 -5.87 -5.58 7.93
CA PRO A 76 -6.76 -4.42 8.01
C PRO A 76 -6.79 -3.74 9.36
N ALA A 77 -6.75 -4.51 10.45
CA ALA A 77 -6.81 -3.90 11.78
C ALA A 77 -5.54 -3.07 12.05
N ALA A 78 -4.38 -3.60 11.66
CA ALA A 78 -3.13 -2.88 11.85
C ALA A 78 -3.09 -1.62 11.00
N LEU A 79 -3.58 -1.70 9.77
CA LEU A 79 -3.60 -0.52 8.91
C LEU A 79 -4.57 0.52 9.45
N THR A 80 -5.72 0.10 9.93
CA THR A 80 -6.69 1.02 10.52
C THR A 80 -6.08 1.75 11.71
N ALA A 81 -5.39 1.02 12.57
CA ALA A 81 -4.75 1.63 13.73
C ALA A 81 -3.66 2.61 13.29
N TYR A 82 -2.87 2.24 12.30
CA TYR A 82 -1.81 3.12 11.81
C TYR A 82 -2.38 4.42 11.25
N LEU A 83 -3.40 4.31 10.40
CA LEU A 83 -3.97 5.50 9.76
C LEU A 83 -4.74 6.36 10.75
N SER A 84 -5.27 5.77 11.82
CA SER A 84 -5.96 6.56 12.84
C SER A 84 -5.03 7.53 13.54
N GLY A 85 -3.72 7.33 13.44
CA GLY A 85 -2.76 8.25 14.01
C GLY A 85 -2.54 9.52 13.17
N PHE A 86 -3.12 9.57 11.97
CA PHE A 86 -2.96 10.73 11.10
C PHE A 86 -4.20 11.61 11.22
N ARG A 87 -4.06 12.75 11.84
CA ARG A 87 -5.20 13.64 12.04
C ARG A 87 -4.85 15.04 11.68
#